data_a8df1ccdc4160ac85c9bc6cdb3d8f647
#
_entry.id   a8df1ccdc4160ac85c9bc6cdb3d8f647
#
_cell.length_a   1.000
_cell.length_b   1.000
_cell.length_c   1.000
_cell.angle_alpha   90.00
_cell.angle_beta   90.00
_cell.angle_gamma   90.00
#
_symmetry.space_group_name_H-M   'P 1'
#
loop_
_entity.id
_entity.type
_entity.pdbx_description
1 polymer ?
#
loop_
_entity_poly.entity_id
_entity_poly.type
_entity_poly.pdbx_seq_one_letter_code
_entity_poly.pdbx_strand_id
1 'polypeptide(L)'
;MKQWKRLALFLLINIFVSACTTMGVLFAWDRLRAPIPGGVIQPLTFSIPRSASPTPPPLATTDAPAATPAALFDTYTTKDGDTFDSIAQAFGVGVNELVSANGYSQPQVLSPGELLRIPIKPAVIDSVIGAGDLNTEHVVILNNLDGQLSLGGWQLEDNSGHMYTFPQLTLFSKGGSASLYTRSGTDNAAELYWGLPSPLWQSGMVVTLRDPQGTIQATFTVP
;
A
#
# COMPACT_ATOMS: atom_id res chain seq x y z
N MET A 1 -17.62 47.60 -23.68
CA MET A 1 -17.98 46.61 -24.75
C MET A 1 -16.80 45.82 -25.32
N LYS A 2 -15.55 46.30 -25.30
CA LYS A 2 -14.39 45.59 -25.89
C LYS A 2 -13.88 44.39 -25.06
N GLN A 3 -14.03 44.42 -23.76
CA GLN A 3 -13.57 43.37 -22.84
C GLN A 3 -14.45 42.08 -22.90
N TRP A 4 -15.74 42.24 -23.01
CA TRP A 4 -16.70 41.14 -23.07
C TRP A 4 -16.52 40.25 -24.33
N LYS A 5 -16.19 40.90 -25.46
CA LYS A 5 -15.90 40.16 -26.70
C LYS A 5 -14.65 39.31 -26.60
N ARG A 6 -13.63 39.75 -25.85
CA ARG A 6 -12.42 38.97 -25.57
C ARG A 6 -12.71 37.78 -24.65
N LEU A 7 -13.50 37.97 -23.60
CA LEU A 7 -13.92 36.91 -22.67
C LEU A 7 -14.76 35.86 -23.38
N ALA A 8 -15.71 36.28 -24.23
CA ALA A 8 -16.51 35.34 -25.04
C ALA A 8 -15.64 34.53 -26.03
N LEU A 9 -14.64 35.17 -26.63
CA LEU A 9 -13.71 34.48 -27.53
C LEU A 9 -12.86 33.46 -26.80
N PHE A 10 -12.34 33.77 -25.59
CA PHE A 10 -11.60 32.82 -24.75
C PHE A 10 -12.46 31.62 -24.33
N LEU A 11 -13.71 31.85 -24.00
CA LEU A 11 -14.66 30.82 -23.60
C LEU A 11 -14.96 29.87 -24.78
N LEU A 12 -15.17 30.42 -25.99
CA LEU A 12 -15.37 29.65 -27.21
C LEU A 12 -14.15 28.81 -27.59
N ILE A 13 -12.93 29.35 -27.44
CA ILE A 13 -11.69 28.63 -27.74
C ILE A 13 -11.52 27.46 -26.76
N ASN A 14 -11.78 27.65 -25.44
CA ASN A 14 -11.69 26.59 -24.46
C ASN A 14 -12.71 25.48 -24.70
N ILE A 15 -13.94 25.81 -25.06
CA ILE A 15 -14.96 24.81 -25.41
C ILE A 15 -14.54 24.03 -26.66
N PHE A 16 -13.98 24.71 -27.66
CA PHE A 16 -13.56 24.07 -28.92
C PHE A 16 -12.35 23.13 -28.67
N VAL A 17 -11.36 23.56 -27.91
CA VAL A 17 -10.20 22.73 -27.55
C VAL A 17 -10.63 21.52 -26.74
N SER A 18 -11.53 21.69 -25.76
CA SER A 18 -12.07 20.60 -24.95
C SER A 18 -12.84 19.58 -25.82
N ALA A 19 -13.65 20.03 -26.76
CA ALA A 19 -14.40 19.15 -27.66
C ALA A 19 -13.47 18.38 -28.61
N CYS A 20 -12.44 19.03 -29.16
CA CYS A 20 -11.46 18.38 -30.05
C CYS A 20 -10.63 17.31 -29.32
N THR A 21 -10.21 17.57 -28.07
CA THR A 21 -9.46 16.57 -27.29
C THR A 21 -10.31 15.36 -26.93
N THR A 22 -11.57 15.56 -26.55
CA THR A 22 -12.50 14.46 -26.24
C THR A 22 -12.79 13.59 -27.48
N MET A 23 -13.02 14.24 -28.62
CA MET A 23 -13.30 13.55 -29.87
C MET A 23 -12.07 12.79 -30.41
N GLY A 24 -10.88 13.36 -30.23
CA GLY A 24 -9.62 12.71 -30.62
C GLY A 24 -9.34 11.44 -29.80
N VAL A 25 -9.60 11.47 -28.49
CA VAL A 25 -9.44 10.29 -27.62
C VAL A 25 -10.44 9.20 -27.96
N LEU A 26 -11.70 9.53 -28.21
CA LEU A 26 -12.73 8.57 -28.60
C LEU A 26 -12.42 7.92 -29.97
N PHE A 27 -11.95 8.71 -30.92
CA PHE A 27 -11.57 8.21 -32.26
C PHE A 27 -10.33 7.31 -32.21
N ALA A 28 -9.34 7.65 -31.37
CA ALA A 28 -8.17 6.79 -31.16
C ALA A 28 -8.56 5.47 -30.48
N TRP A 29 -9.49 5.50 -29.55
CA TRP A 29 -9.94 4.29 -28.84
C TRP A 29 -10.76 3.37 -29.75
N ASP A 30 -11.60 3.92 -30.63
CA ASP A 30 -12.36 3.13 -31.61
C ASP A 30 -11.45 2.46 -32.64
N ARG A 31 -10.36 3.13 -33.02
CA ARG A 31 -9.35 2.56 -33.94
C ARG A 31 -8.46 1.49 -33.30
N LEU A 32 -8.24 1.53 -31.98
CA LEU A 32 -7.43 0.55 -31.24
C LEU A 32 -8.24 -0.70 -30.84
N ARG A 33 -9.57 -0.66 -30.93
CA ARG A 33 -10.41 -1.86 -30.82
C ARG A 33 -10.39 -2.62 -32.16
N ALA A 34 -9.36 -3.44 -32.38
CA ALA A 34 -9.39 -4.42 -33.43
C ALA A 34 -10.58 -5.36 -33.20
N PRO A 35 -11.46 -5.59 -34.22
CA PRO A 35 -12.52 -6.58 -34.09
C PRO A 35 -11.85 -7.95 -33.93
N ILE A 36 -12.18 -8.65 -32.84
CA ILE A 36 -11.79 -10.05 -32.66
C ILE A 36 -12.44 -10.84 -33.80
N PRO A 37 -11.69 -11.52 -34.69
CA PRO A 37 -12.29 -12.33 -35.70
C PRO A 37 -13.11 -13.42 -35.02
N GLY A 38 -14.40 -13.47 -35.35
CA GLY A 38 -15.33 -14.48 -34.84
C GLY A 38 -14.87 -15.88 -35.21
N GLY A 39 -14.13 -16.51 -34.29
CA GLY A 39 -13.84 -17.92 -34.35
C GLY A 39 -15.10 -18.71 -34.04
N VAL A 40 -15.65 -19.40 -35.04
CA VAL A 40 -16.72 -20.38 -34.85
C VAL A 40 -16.19 -21.47 -33.93
N ILE A 41 -16.66 -21.51 -32.69
CA ILE A 41 -16.35 -22.58 -31.73
C ILE A 41 -17.14 -23.80 -32.18
N GLN A 42 -16.50 -24.71 -32.94
CA GLN A 42 -17.04 -26.05 -33.15
C GLN A 42 -16.91 -26.82 -31.84
N PRO A 43 -17.99 -27.46 -31.34
CA PRO A 43 -17.85 -28.32 -30.17
C PRO A 43 -17.07 -29.58 -30.57
N LEU A 44 -15.83 -29.67 -30.12
CA LEU A 44 -15.08 -30.92 -30.18
C LEU A 44 -15.69 -31.89 -29.17
N THR A 45 -16.48 -32.84 -29.66
CA THR A 45 -16.92 -34.00 -28.88
C THR A 45 -15.71 -34.91 -28.68
N PHE A 46 -15.03 -34.74 -27.55
CA PHE A 46 -13.99 -35.68 -27.11
C PHE A 46 -14.67 -36.86 -26.41
N SER A 47 -14.75 -38.02 -27.08
CA SER A 47 -15.08 -39.28 -26.41
C SER A 47 -13.87 -39.71 -25.59
N ILE A 48 -13.93 -39.54 -24.29
CA ILE A 48 -12.90 -40.02 -23.34
C ILE A 48 -13.17 -41.52 -23.14
N PRO A 49 -12.25 -42.45 -23.46
CA PRO A 49 -12.35 -43.81 -23.00
C PRO A 49 -12.21 -43.80 -21.47
N ARG A 50 -13.17 -44.37 -20.78
CA ARG A 50 -13.20 -44.49 -19.32
C ARG A 50 -12.13 -45.53 -18.91
N SER A 51 -10.92 -45.06 -18.69
CA SER A 51 -9.87 -45.83 -18.08
C SER A 51 -10.01 -45.70 -16.55
N ALA A 52 -9.95 -46.82 -15.84
CA ALA A 52 -10.08 -46.89 -14.40
C ALA A 52 -9.13 -45.89 -13.72
N SER A 53 -9.69 -45.04 -12.86
CA SER A 53 -8.89 -44.14 -12.01
C SER A 53 -7.95 -44.95 -11.11
N PRO A 54 -6.65 -44.71 -11.16
CA PRO A 54 -5.80 -45.06 -10.02
C PRO A 54 -6.16 -44.10 -8.87
N THR A 55 -6.40 -44.66 -7.71
CA THR A 55 -6.54 -43.92 -6.45
C THR A 55 -5.35 -42.97 -6.30
N PRO A 56 -5.55 -41.64 -6.17
CA PRO A 56 -4.42 -40.74 -5.96
C PRO A 56 -3.80 -41.09 -4.60
N PRO A 57 -2.45 -41.12 -4.53
CA PRO A 57 -1.79 -41.22 -3.23
C PRO A 57 -2.18 -40.01 -2.38
N PRO A 58 -2.22 -40.13 -1.04
CA PRO A 58 -2.52 -38.98 -0.18
C PRO A 58 -1.53 -37.87 -0.51
N LEU A 59 -2.07 -36.70 -0.84
CA LEU A 59 -1.30 -35.47 -0.93
C LEU A 59 -0.58 -35.30 0.41
N ALA A 60 0.73 -35.57 0.41
CA ALA A 60 1.57 -35.04 1.46
C ALA A 60 1.38 -33.52 1.40
N THR A 61 0.71 -32.97 2.39
CA THR A 61 0.80 -31.54 2.72
C THR A 61 2.27 -31.29 3.04
N THR A 62 3.02 -30.94 2.01
CA THR A 62 4.30 -30.27 2.22
C THR A 62 3.88 -28.91 2.78
N ASP A 63 3.96 -28.77 4.11
CA ASP A 63 4.09 -27.47 4.74
C ASP A 63 5.34 -26.83 4.13
N ALA A 64 5.14 -26.12 3.04
CA ALA A 64 6.14 -25.17 2.59
C ALA A 64 6.31 -24.21 3.77
N PRO A 65 7.52 -24.06 4.32
CA PRO A 65 7.74 -23.04 5.33
C PRO A 65 7.23 -21.74 4.75
N ALA A 66 6.31 -21.07 5.47
CA ALA A 66 5.81 -19.76 5.09
C ALA A 66 7.03 -18.92 4.77
N ALA A 67 7.16 -18.50 3.52
CA ALA A 67 8.27 -17.67 3.09
C ALA A 67 8.26 -16.44 3.98
N THR A 68 9.22 -16.36 4.89
CA THR A 68 9.48 -15.13 5.64
C THR A 68 9.57 -14.03 4.58
N PRO A 69 8.73 -12.98 4.63
CA PRO A 69 8.80 -11.93 3.64
C PRO A 69 10.23 -11.42 3.63
N ALA A 70 10.84 -11.39 2.46
CA ALA A 70 12.20 -10.88 2.31
C ALA A 70 12.20 -9.45 2.84
N ALA A 71 12.90 -9.21 3.94
CA ALA A 71 12.99 -7.88 4.50
C ALA A 71 13.54 -6.96 3.41
N LEU A 72 12.82 -5.86 3.19
CA LEU A 72 13.22 -4.86 2.20
C LEU A 72 14.31 -4.00 2.83
N PHE A 73 15.38 -3.76 2.09
CA PHE A 73 16.51 -2.97 2.54
C PHE A 73 16.87 -1.91 1.51
N ASP A 74 17.19 -0.73 2.00
CA ASP A 74 17.97 0.27 1.27
C ASP A 74 19.46 0.12 1.65
N THR A 75 20.35 0.76 0.93
CA THR A 75 21.78 0.70 1.18
C THR A 75 22.29 2.09 1.50
N TYR A 76 22.96 2.24 2.64
CA TYR A 76 23.59 3.46 3.06
C TYR A 76 25.11 3.28 3.19
N THR A 77 25.89 4.23 2.66
CA THR A 77 27.33 4.28 2.86
C THR A 77 27.64 5.22 4.01
N THR A 78 28.25 4.71 5.06
CA THR A 78 28.59 5.47 6.26
C THR A 78 29.57 6.59 5.98
N LYS A 79 29.41 7.69 6.72
CA LYS A 79 30.29 8.87 6.70
C LYS A 79 31.09 8.94 8.00
N ASP A 80 32.06 9.82 8.04
CA ASP A 80 32.83 10.10 9.26
C ASP A 80 31.91 10.66 10.36
N GLY A 81 31.98 10.07 11.55
CA GLY A 81 31.13 10.42 12.70
C GLY A 81 29.75 9.74 12.74
N ASP A 82 29.40 8.90 11.76
CA ASP A 82 28.17 8.14 11.81
C ASP A 82 28.18 7.09 12.91
N THR A 83 27.01 6.92 13.53
CA THR A 83 26.74 5.88 14.53
C THR A 83 25.46 5.15 14.18
N PHE A 84 25.25 3.95 14.72
CA PHE A 84 23.97 3.24 14.56
C PHE A 84 22.78 4.08 15.03
N ASP A 85 22.93 4.87 16.12
CA ASP A 85 21.89 5.75 16.61
C ASP A 85 21.57 6.90 15.65
N SER A 86 22.61 7.59 15.13
CA SER A 86 22.40 8.70 14.20
C SER A 86 21.77 8.26 12.89
N ILE A 87 22.20 7.10 12.37
CA ILE A 87 21.65 6.51 11.14
C ILE A 87 20.22 6.03 11.38
N ALA A 88 19.96 5.30 12.47
CA ALA A 88 18.62 4.84 12.80
C ALA A 88 17.63 6.00 12.93
N GLN A 89 18.05 7.09 13.57
CA GLN A 89 17.24 8.31 13.69
C GLN A 89 17.00 8.96 12.32
N ALA A 90 18.02 9.06 11.47
CA ALA A 90 17.92 9.69 10.15
C ALA A 90 16.96 8.92 9.21
N PHE A 91 16.91 7.60 9.33
CA PHE A 91 16.06 6.74 8.49
C PHE A 91 14.74 6.31 9.17
N GLY A 92 14.50 6.73 10.41
CA GLY A 92 13.26 6.40 11.14
C GLY A 92 13.12 4.91 11.47
N VAL A 93 14.22 4.18 11.65
CA VAL A 93 14.24 2.76 12.00
C VAL A 93 14.73 2.54 13.43
N GLY A 94 14.43 1.39 14.02
CA GLY A 94 14.94 1.06 15.35
C GLY A 94 16.45 0.76 15.33
N VAL A 95 17.21 1.24 16.32
CA VAL A 95 18.66 0.96 16.41
C VAL A 95 18.92 -0.54 16.44
N ASN A 96 18.19 -1.30 17.25
CA ASN A 96 18.33 -2.76 17.33
C ASN A 96 17.95 -3.46 16.02
N GLU A 97 16.97 -2.93 15.30
CA GLU A 97 16.55 -3.42 13.99
C GLU A 97 17.65 -3.20 12.96
N LEU A 98 18.23 -1.99 12.92
CA LEU A 98 19.35 -1.65 12.04
C LEU A 98 20.58 -2.52 12.34
N VAL A 99 20.92 -2.71 13.60
CA VAL A 99 22.02 -3.56 14.06
C VAL A 99 21.82 -5.01 13.59
N SER A 100 20.63 -5.57 13.84
CA SER A 100 20.29 -6.94 13.45
C SER A 100 20.27 -7.14 11.94
N ALA A 101 19.77 -6.16 11.17
CA ALA A 101 19.71 -6.18 9.71
C ALA A 101 21.12 -6.28 9.08
N ASN A 102 22.13 -5.80 9.82
CA ASN A 102 23.53 -5.83 9.40
C ASN A 102 24.33 -6.97 10.01
N GLY A 103 23.67 -7.90 10.70
CA GLY A 103 24.30 -9.10 11.27
C GLY A 103 25.10 -8.85 12.56
N TYR A 104 24.90 -7.70 13.19
CA TYR A 104 25.52 -7.40 14.47
C TYR A 104 24.61 -7.78 15.63
N SER A 105 25.20 -8.16 16.77
CA SER A 105 24.47 -8.48 18.01
C SER A 105 24.26 -7.25 18.91
N GLN A 106 25.07 -6.20 18.71
CA GLN A 106 25.02 -4.95 19.45
C GLN A 106 25.61 -3.81 18.57
N PRO A 107 25.30 -2.53 18.86
CA PRO A 107 25.91 -1.41 18.19
C PRO A 107 27.44 -1.42 18.37
N GLN A 108 28.14 -1.15 17.28
CA GLN A 108 29.61 -1.03 17.27
C GLN A 108 30.05 0.25 16.56
N VAL A 109 31.33 0.56 16.59
CA VAL A 109 31.90 1.69 15.88
C VAL A 109 31.88 1.38 14.40
N LEU A 110 31.33 2.30 13.61
CA LEU A 110 31.27 2.22 12.16
C LEU A 110 32.50 2.87 11.53
N SER A 111 33.02 2.26 10.47
CA SER A 111 34.09 2.86 9.68
C SER A 111 33.49 3.68 8.54
N PRO A 112 34.05 4.87 8.20
CA PRO A 112 33.61 5.60 7.03
C PRO A 112 33.76 4.75 5.75
N GLY A 113 32.73 4.79 4.88
CA GLY A 113 32.67 3.99 3.66
C GLY A 113 32.10 2.57 3.83
N GLU A 114 31.67 2.18 5.01
CA GLU A 114 31.02 0.91 5.26
C GLU A 114 29.59 0.91 4.68
N LEU A 115 29.19 -0.19 4.04
CA LEU A 115 27.84 -0.35 3.49
C LEU A 115 26.92 -0.97 4.52
N LEU A 116 25.89 -0.24 4.91
CA LEU A 116 24.85 -0.72 5.81
C LEU A 116 23.55 -0.97 5.05
N ARG A 117 22.84 -2.04 5.43
CA ARG A 117 21.48 -2.34 5.05
C ARG A 117 20.54 -1.60 5.98
N ILE A 118 19.71 -0.74 5.43
CA ILE A 118 18.70 0.02 6.18
C ILE A 118 17.35 -0.69 5.99
N PRO A 119 16.73 -1.22 7.03
CA PRO A 119 15.40 -1.83 6.92
C PRO A 119 14.38 -0.83 6.40
N ILE A 120 13.64 -1.18 5.35
CA ILE A 120 12.58 -0.35 4.82
C ILE A 120 11.25 -0.81 5.44
N LYS A 121 10.55 0.11 6.09
CA LYS A 121 9.15 -0.10 6.49
C LYS A 121 8.28 0.15 5.26
N PRO A 122 7.60 -0.88 4.72
CA PRO A 122 6.83 -0.74 3.50
C PRO A 122 5.62 0.18 3.65
N ALA A 123 5.06 0.26 4.85
CA ALA A 123 3.96 1.17 5.18
C ALA A 123 4.30 2.00 6.41
N VAL A 124 3.81 3.22 6.45
CA VAL A 124 3.87 4.10 7.60
C VAL A 124 2.49 4.63 7.96
N ILE A 125 2.26 4.89 9.25
CA ILE A 125 1.11 5.66 9.72
C ILE A 125 1.54 7.12 9.68
N ASP A 126 0.95 7.90 8.79
CA ASP A 126 1.28 9.32 8.61
C ASP A 126 0.66 10.16 9.72
N SER A 127 -0.63 9.95 9.95
CA SER A 127 -1.38 10.77 10.90
C SER A 127 -2.64 10.07 11.39
N VAL A 128 -3.12 10.51 12.55
CA VAL A 128 -4.47 10.28 13.06
C VAL A 128 -5.14 11.65 13.13
N ILE A 129 -6.19 11.83 12.35
CA ILE A 129 -6.89 13.10 12.18
C ILE A 129 -8.24 13.02 12.87
N GLY A 130 -8.66 14.11 13.52
CA GLY A 130 -9.98 14.24 14.13
C GLY A 130 -10.21 13.33 15.33
N ALA A 131 -9.16 12.93 16.04
CA ALA A 131 -9.26 12.06 17.22
C ALA A 131 -10.33 12.57 18.21
N GLY A 132 -11.23 11.67 18.63
CA GLY A 132 -12.37 11.98 19.49
C GLY A 132 -13.62 12.49 18.79
N ASP A 133 -13.59 12.70 17.47
CA ASP A 133 -14.79 13.06 16.68
C ASP A 133 -15.07 11.98 15.62
N LEU A 134 -16.10 11.18 15.85
CA LEU A 134 -16.48 10.06 14.98
C LEU A 134 -16.67 10.46 13.50
N ASN A 135 -17.08 11.70 13.22
CA ASN A 135 -17.37 12.14 11.85
C ASN A 135 -16.10 12.41 11.04
N THR A 136 -15.04 12.84 11.71
CA THR A 136 -13.79 13.26 11.07
C THR A 136 -12.62 12.32 11.38
N GLU A 137 -12.75 11.50 12.41
CA GLU A 137 -11.69 10.62 12.89
C GLU A 137 -11.30 9.57 11.85
N HIS A 138 -10.02 9.57 11.47
CA HIS A 138 -9.44 8.57 10.59
C HIS A 138 -7.92 8.46 10.75
N VAL A 139 -7.39 7.30 10.38
CA VAL A 139 -5.96 7.01 10.31
C VAL A 139 -5.51 7.04 8.86
N VAL A 140 -4.43 7.76 8.56
CA VAL A 140 -3.83 7.81 7.22
C VAL A 140 -2.62 6.88 7.17
N ILE A 141 -2.65 5.95 6.21
CA ILE A 141 -1.56 5.01 5.95
C ILE A 141 -0.95 5.34 4.60
N LEU A 142 0.37 5.42 4.55
CA LEU A 142 1.12 5.68 3.32
C LEU A 142 1.95 4.48 2.90
N ASN A 143 2.03 4.26 1.59
CA ASN A 143 3.03 3.41 0.98
C ASN A 143 4.39 4.13 0.98
N ASN A 144 5.39 3.50 1.58
CA ASN A 144 6.76 4.03 1.64
C ASN A 144 7.69 3.40 0.59
N LEU A 145 7.17 2.48 -0.24
CA LEU A 145 7.90 1.84 -1.34
C LEU A 145 7.78 2.63 -2.64
N ASP A 146 8.81 2.61 -3.46
CA ASP A 146 8.76 3.17 -4.82
C ASP A 146 7.81 2.38 -5.74
N GLY A 147 7.43 1.16 -5.36
CA GLY A 147 6.48 0.28 -6.04
C GLY A 147 5.09 0.23 -5.40
N GLN A 148 4.35 -0.80 -5.76
CA GLN A 148 3.02 -1.08 -5.20
C GLN A 148 3.14 -1.78 -3.84
N LEU A 149 2.23 -1.46 -2.92
CA LEU A 149 2.07 -2.11 -1.64
C LEU A 149 0.64 -2.67 -1.52
N SER A 150 0.52 -3.99 -1.34
CA SER A 150 -0.77 -4.60 -0.99
C SER A 150 -0.96 -4.60 0.51
N LEU A 151 -2.09 -4.05 0.97
CA LEU A 151 -2.49 -4.05 2.38
C LEU A 151 -3.40 -5.24 2.75
N GLY A 152 -3.73 -6.13 1.81
CA GLY A 152 -4.62 -7.27 2.09
C GLY A 152 -4.11 -8.14 3.24
N GLY A 153 -4.95 -8.28 4.29
CA GLY A 153 -4.61 -9.05 5.49
C GLY A 153 -3.74 -8.33 6.52
N TRP A 154 -3.32 -7.08 6.25
CA TRP A 154 -2.67 -6.25 7.26
C TRP A 154 -3.64 -5.92 8.38
N GLN A 155 -3.11 -5.59 9.55
CA GLN A 155 -3.90 -5.31 10.74
C GLN A 155 -3.50 -3.98 11.35
N LEU A 156 -4.50 -3.15 11.67
CA LEU A 156 -4.34 -1.96 12.48
C LEU A 156 -4.96 -2.22 13.84
N GLU A 157 -4.20 -2.01 14.91
CA GLU A 157 -4.65 -2.24 16.27
C GLU A 157 -4.36 -1.04 17.16
N ASP A 158 -5.16 -0.88 18.20
CA ASP A 158 -4.88 0.02 19.31
C ASP A 158 -4.33 -0.75 20.52
N ASN A 159 -3.93 -0.03 21.54
CA ASN A 159 -3.47 -0.61 22.79
C ASN A 159 -4.63 -1.07 23.73
N SER A 160 -5.89 -1.00 23.26
CA SER A 160 -7.11 -1.42 23.99
C SER A 160 -7.72 -2.71 23.44
N GLY A 161 -7.17 -3.25 22.34
CA GLY A 161 -7.58 -4.52 21.75
C GLY A 161 -8.57 -4.41 20.58
N HIS A 162 -8.83 -3.21 20.08
CA HIS A 162 -9.56 -3.06 18.83
C HIS A 162 -8.62 -3.38 17.67
N MET A 163 -9.11 -4.18 16.70
CA MET A 163 -8.32 -4.60 15.55
C MET A 163 -9.15 -4.46 14.27
N TYR A 164 -8.56 -3.84 13.26
CA TYR A 164 -9.10 -3.78 11.90
C TYR A 164 -8.21 -4.57 10.96
N THR A 165 -8.79 -5.44 10.16
CA THR A 165 -8.07 -6.18 9.11
C THR A 165 -8.37 -5.58 7.76
N PHE A 166 -7.33 -5.15 7.04
CA PHE A 166 -7.47 -4.51 5.74
C PHE A 166 -7.96 -5.52 4.68
N PRO A 167 -8.95 -5.12 3.86
CA PRO A 167 -9.36 -5.89 2.70
C PRO A 167 -8.25 -5.88 1.63
N GLN A 168 -8.48 -6.55 0.51
CA GLN A 168 -7.57 -6.47 -0.63
C GLN A 168 -7.55 -5.04 -1.18
N LEU A 169 -6.52 -4.30 -0.82
CA LEU A 169 -6.29 -2.92 -1.21
C LEU A 169 -4.85 -2.76 -1.67
N THR A 170 -4.62 -2.07 -2.78
CA THR A 170 -3.28 -1.78 -3.28
C THR A 170 -3.03 -0.29 -3.29
N LEU A 171 -1.97 0.13 -2.62
CA LEU A 171 -1.44 1.49 -2.68
C LEU A 171 -0.39 1.55 -3.78
N PHE A 172 -0.59 2.46 -4.74
CA PHE A 172 0.29 2.60 -5.91
C PHE A 172 1.35 3.65 -5.63
N SER A 173 2.61 3.30 -5.86
CA SER A 173 3.78 4.18 -5.73
C SER A 173 4.00 4.76 -4.32
N LYS A 174 5.18 5.33 -4.11
CA LYS A 174 5.54 6.03 -2.88
C LYS A 174 4.61 7.22 -2.63
N GLY A 175 4.11 7.35 -1.41
CA GLY A 175 3.14 8.37 -1.02
C GLY A 175 1.68 8.03 -1.39
N GLY A 176 1.42 6.91 -2.08
CA GLY A 176 0.05 6.40 -2.23
C GLY A 176 -0.56 6.13 -0.87
N SER A 177 -1.80 6.57 -0.62
CA SER A 177 -2.40 6.57 0.71
C SER A 177 -3.76 5.90 0.75
N ALA A 178 -4.13 5.43 1.95
CA ALA A 178 -5.49 5.08 2.31
C ALA A 178 -5.85 5.68 3.66
N SER A 179 -7.10 6.11 3.80
CA SER A 179 -7.67 6.62 5.05
C SER A 179 -8.64 5.60 5.62
N LEU A 180 -8.42 5.17 6.86
CA LEU A 180 -9.35 4.31 7.58
C LEU A 180 -10.16 5.16 8.55
N TYR A 181 -11.43 5.39 8.21
CA TYR A 181 -12.38 6.09 9.06
C TYR A 181 -12.95 5.17 10.13
N THR A 182 -13.06 5.68 11.36
CA THR A 182 -13.64 4.92 12.49
C THR A 182 -15.14 4.67 12.29
N ARG A 183 -15.86 5.64 11.74
CA ARG A 183 -17.31 5.58 11.48
C ARG A 183 -17.72 4.54 10.43
N SER A 184 -19.01 4.32 10.30
CA SER A 184 -19.59 3.55 9.20
C SER A 184 -19.55 4.33 7.88
N GLY A 185 -19.40 3.60 6.76
CA GLY A 185 -19.38 4.14 5.40
C GLY A 185 -19.30 3.04 4.36
N THR A 186 -18.99 3.40 3.13
CA THR A 186 -18.79 2.46 2.02
C THR A 186 -17.35 2.54 1.55
N ASP A 187 -16.65 1.43 1.61
CA ASP A 187 -15.25 1.32 1.21
C ASP A 187 -15.05 1.64 -0.27
N ASN A 188 -13.93 2.32 -0.55
CA ASN A 188 -13.44 2.55 -1.90
C ASN A 188 -11.91 2.38 -1.95
N ALA A 189 -11.27 2.74 -3.06
CA ALA A 189 -9.83 2.54 -3.27
C ALA A 189 -8.92 3.41 -2.36
N ALA A 190 -9.47 4.44 -1.71
CA ALA A 190 -8.70 5.38 -0.89
C ALA A 190 -9.26 5.55 0.52
N GLU A 191 -10.52 5.20 0.73
CA GLU A 191 -11.23 5.37 2.00
C GLU A 191 -11.84 4.05 2.44
N LEU A 192 -11.54 3.66 3.64
CA LEU A 192 -12.04 2.47 4.30
C LEU A 192 -12.80 2.88 5.56
N TYR A 193 -13.74 2.04 6.00
CA TYR A 193 -14.61 2.34 7.11
C TYR A 193 -14.66 1.18 8.10
N TRP A 194 -14.26 1.43 9.35
CA TRP A 194 -14.27 0.42 10.41
C TRP A 194 -15.69 0.06 10.88
N GLY A 195 -16.61 1.04 10.83
CA GLY A 195 -18.00 0.82 11.20
C GLY A 195 -18.26 0.89 12.70
N LEU A 196 -17.41 1.52 13.48
CA LEU A 196 -17.63 1.67 14.93
C LEU A 196 -18.69 2.75 15.22
N PRO A 197 -19.45 2.60 16.32
CA PRO A 197 -20.52 3.53 16.67
C PRO A 197 -20.01 4.77 17.45
N SER A 198 -18.75 4.77 17.88
CA SER A 198 -18.14 5.83 18.69
C SER A 198 -16.70 6.09 18.25
N PRO A 199 -16.16 7.29 18.48
CA PRO A 199 -14.76 7.58 18.22
C PRO A 199 -13.85 6.65 19.04
N LEU A 200 -12.74 6.26 18.45
CA LEU A 200 -11.79 5.33 19.05
C LEU A 200 -10.53 6.02 19.54
N TRP A 201 -10.00 6.95 18.76
CA TRP A 201 -8.67 7.50 19.00
C TRP A 201 -8.71 8.65 20.02
N GLN A 202 -7.79 8.62 20.99
CA GLN A 202 -7.59 9.65 21.98
C GLN A 202 -6.11 10.00 22.10
N SER A 203 -5.81 11.22 22.52
CA SER A 203 -4.43 11.66 22.77
C SER A 203 -3.68 10.67 23.68
N GLY A 204 -2.47 10.30 23.29
CA GLY A 204 -1.62 9.35 24.00
C GLY A 204 -1.86 7.88 23.63
N MET A 205 -2.90 7.53 22.88
CA MET A 205 -3.09 6.16 22.38
C MET A 205 -2.05 5.81 21.33
N VAL A 206 -1.65 4.54 21.31
CA VAL A 206 -0.69 4.00 20.33
C VAL A 206 -1.44 3.20 19.29
N VAL A 207 -1.31 3.61 18.05
CA VAL A 207 -1.79 2.89 16.85
C VAL A 207 -0.65 2.04 16.32
N THR A 208 -0.89 0.76 16.10
CA THR A 208 0.11 -0.19 15.59
C THR A 208 -0.38 -0.81 14.29
N LEU A 209 0.46 -0.77 13.26
CA LEU A 209 0.22 -1.42 11.97
C LEU A 209 1.10 -2.65 11.85
N ARG A 210 0.47 -3.82 11.60
CA ARG A 210 1.14 -5.10 11.41
C ARG A 210 0.91 -5.64 10.01
N ASP A 211 1.92 -6.32 9.49
CA ASP A 211 1.77 -7.10 8.26
C ASP A 211 0.99 -8.42 8.50
N PRO A 212 0.64 -9.19 7.47
CA PRO A 212 -0.06 -10.46 7.60
C PRO A 212 0.71 -11.54 8.40
N GLN A 213 2.01 -11.35 8.62
CA GLN A 213 2.85 -12.22 9.42
C GLN A 213 2.88 -11.80 10.91
N GLY A 214 2.18 -10.70 11.24
CA GLY A 214 2.12 -10.15 12.59
C GLY A 214 3.32 -9.25 12.96
N THR A 215 4.23 -8.97 12.01
CA THR A 215 5.38 -8.10 12.25
C THR A 215 4.93 -6.64 12.29
N ILE A 216 5.37 -5.90 13.31
CA ILE A 216 5.09 -4.47 13.42
C ILE A 216 5.83 -3.71 12.33
N GLN A 217 5.08 -3.03 11.46
CA GLN A 217 5.59 -2.22 10.37
C GLN A 217 5.60 -0.72 10.73
N ALA A 218 4.62 -0.27 11.50
CA ALA A 218 4.57 1.11 11.97
C ALA A 218 3.88 1.21 13.32
N THR A 219 4.27 2.21 14.11
CA THR A 219 3.57 2.66 15.31
C THR A 219 3.42 4.17 15.27
N PHE A 220 2.31 4.68 15.79
CA PHE A 220 2.02 6.11 15.85
C PHE A 220 1.36 6.43 17.18
N THR A 221 1.83 7.47 17.87
CA THR A 221 1.17 7.96 19.08
C THR A 221 0.26 9.12 18.70
N VAL A 222 -1.02 8.99 19.03
CA VAL A 222 -2.04 10.02 18.77
C VAL A 222 -1.67 11.28 19.57
N PRO A 223 -1.56 12.44 18.92
CA PRO A 223 -1.13 13.68 19.57
C PRO A 223 -2.14 14.24 20.59
#